data_4317cefb4ecdc4ec155d21dafd40c9d9
#
_entry.id   4317cefb4ecdc4ec155d21dafd40c9d9
#
_cell.length_a   1.000
_cell.length_b   1.000
_cell.length_c   1.000
_cell.angle_alpha   90.00
_cell.angle_beta   90.00
_cell.angle_gamma   90.00
#
_symmetry.space_group_name_H-M   'P 1'
#
loop_
_entity.id
_entity.type
_entity.pdbx_description
1 polymer ?
#
loop_
_entity_poly.entity_id
_entity_poly.type
_entity_poly.pdbx_seq_one_letter_code
_entity_poly.pdbx_strand_id
1 'polypeptide(L)'
;CLMYVADTGGCHPIDCWFYSSIKDECNEAGQEWLPAMVLQAIPITGVFGAGFGNIGRWDIFGTYMAIVFGGCLMICCCGICCNCCNKEEDKEGATKQGAKCGSCLWSWTIVGMWIWGIVTIANKEVEAPWTNYKGENIMCPMVGN
;
A
#
# COMPACT_ATOMS: atom_id res chain seq x y z
N CYS A 1 -26.86 -2.90 8.32
CA CYS A 1 -26.63 -4.09 7.51
C CYS A 1 -26.55 -5.32 8.42
N LEU A 2 -27.70 -5.77 8.87
CA LEU A 2 -27.83 -6.91 9.76
C LEU A 2 -28.65 -8.00 9.08
N MET A 3 -28.19 -9.23 9.20
CA MET A 3 -28.91 -10.43 8.79
C MET A 3 -29.30 -11.22 10.04
N TYR A 4 -30.53 -11.70 10.09
CA TYR A 4 -30.95 -12.61 11.16
C TYR A 4 -30.40 -14.02 10.89
N VAL A 5 -29.64 -14.56 11.83
CA VAL A 5 -29.08 -15.90 11.77
C VAL A 5 -29.85 -16.80 12.75
N ALA A 6 -30.58 -17.77 12.21
CA ALA A 6 -31.46 -18.64 13.00
C ALA A 6 -30.69 -19.47 14.03
N ASP A 7 -29.48 -19.88 13.72
CA ASP A 7 -28.64 -20.73 14.61
C ASP A 7 -28.21 -20.01 15.89
N THR A 8 -28.06 -18.68 15.85
CA THR A 8 -27.66 -17.88 17.01
C THR A 8 -28.83 -17.10 17.62
N GLY A 9 -29.99 -17.06 16.95
CA GLY A 9 -31.15 -16.31 17.37
C GLY A 9 -30.97 -14.79 17.42
N GLY A 10 -29.97 -14.26 16.73
CA GLY A 10 -29.62 -12.85 16.70
C GLY A 10 -29.43 -12.25 15.33
N CYS A 11 -29.35 -10.92 15.28
CA CYS A 11 -29.00 -10.17 14.08
C CYS A 11 -27.48 -9.98 14.05
N HIS A 12 -26.83 -10.44 12.97
CA HIS A 12 -25.40 -10.31 12.75
C HIS A 12 -25.12 -9.43 11.53
N PRO A 13 -23.97 -8.73 11.48
CA PRO A 13 -23.55 -7.99 10.30
C PRO A 13 -23.45 -8.94 9.10
N ILE A 14 -23.96 -8.49 7.96
CA ILE A 14 -23.78 -9.22 6.70
C ILE A 14 -22.32 -9.10 6.27
N ASP A 15 -21.72 -10.21 5.88
CA ASP A 15 -20.33 -10.24 5.43
C ASP A 15 -20.11 -9.26 4.28
N CYS A 16 -19.06 -8.46 4.38
CA CYS A 16 -18.72 -7.42 3.41
C CYS A 16 -19.74 -6.28 3.23
N TRP A 17 -20.71 -6.10 4.08
CA TRP A 17 -21.66 -4.99 3.99
C TRP A 17 -21.34 -3.88 4.98
N PHE A 18 -21.32 -2.64 4.51
CA PHE A 18 -21.12 -1.44 5.31
C PHE A 18 -22.37 -0.56 5.34
N TYR A 19 -22.56 0.07 6.47
CA TYR A 19 -23.50 1.16 6.60
C TYR A 19 -22.83 2.46 6.16
N SER A 20 -23.35 3.09 5.10
CA SER A 20 -22.93 4.43 4.70
C SER A 20 -23.68 5.47 5.50
N SER A 21 -22.99 6.17 6.40
CA SER A 21 -23.56 7.28 7.17
C SER A 21 -23.94 8.50 6.29
N ILE A 22 -23.39 8.58 5.07
CA ILE A 22 -23.66 9.66 4.13
C ILE A 22 -24.97 9.44 3.39
N LYS A 23 -25.28 8.20 3.03
CA LYS A 23 -26.49 7.84 2.27
C LYS A 23 -27.60 7.26 3.13
N ASP A 24 -27.34 7.00 4.41
CA ASP A 24 -28.25 6.31 5.35
C ASP A 24 -28.75 4.95 4.82
N GLU A 25 -27.94 4.28 4.05
CA GLU A 25 -28.25 3.01 3.39
C GLU A 25 -27.19 1.96 3.64
N CYS A 26 -27.60 0.69 3.63
CA CYS A 26 -26.68 -0.44 3.56
C CYS A 26 -26.16 -0.57 2.14
N ASN A 27 -24.89 -0.25 1.92
CA ASN A 27 -24.25 -0.44 0.64
C ASN A 27 -23.61 -1.82 0.54
N GLU A 28 -23.73 -2.43 -0.64
CA GLU A 28 -23.03 -3.66 -0.94
C GLU A 28 -21.53 -3.47 -0.79
N ALA A 29 -21.02 -4.28 0.08
CA ALA A 29 -19.72 -4.88 0.14
C ALA A 29 -18.51 -4.05 -0.22
N GLY A 30 -17.72 -3.69 0.76
CA GLY A 30 -16.35 -3.36 0.57
C GLY A 30 -15.95 -2.01 1.14
N GLN A 31 -14.67 -1.84 1.37
CA GLN A 31 -14.05 -0.58 1.73
C GLN A 31 -14.34 0.48 0.66
N GLU A 32 -14.59 1.70 1.07
CA GLU A 32 -14.76 2.81 0.13
C GLU A 32 -13.51 2.95 -0.75
N TRP A 33 -13.69 2.72 -2.04
CA TRP A 33 -12.62 2.80 -3.03
C TRP A 33 -12.02 4.20 -3.15
N LEU A 34 -12.87 5.24 -3.05
CA LEU A 34 -12.48 6.62 -3.32
C LEU A 34 -11.37 7.14 -2.38
N PRO A 35 -11.45 6.99 -1.04
CA PRO A 35 -10.38 7.43 -0.15
C PRO A 35 -9.05 6.72 -0.43
N ALA A 36 -9.08 5.41 -0.68
CA ALA A 36 -7.88 4.64 -0.99
C ALA A 36 -7.24 5.11 -2.29
N MET A 37 -8.05 5.36 -3.32
CA MET A 37 -7.60 5.88 -4.61
C MET A 37 -6.99 7.27 -4.48
N VAL A 38 -7.61 8.19 -3.73
CA VAL A 38 -7.10 9.53 -3.50
C VAL A 38 -5.76 9.49 -2.77
N LEU A 39 -5.65 8.69 -1.69
CA LEU A 39 -4.41 8.53 -0.94
C LEU A 39 -3.29 7.93 -1.79
N GLN A 40 -3.61 7.00 -2.69
CA GLN A 40 -2.63 6.39 -3.58
C GLN A 40 -2.23 7.31 -4.73
N ALA A 41 -3.15 8.13 -5.25
CA ALA A 41 -2.89 9.05 -6.35
C ALA A 41 -1.97 10.22 -5.94
N ILE A 42 -2.03 10.66 -4.69
CA ILE A 42 -1.15 11.71 -4.18
C ILE A 42 0.29 11.17 -4.07
N PRO A 43 1.29 11.76 -4.77
CA PRO A 43 2.65 11.20 -4.82
C PRO A 43 3.29 11.01 -3.45
N ILE A 44 3.09 11.95 -2.52
CA ILE A 44 3.70 11.91 -1.19
C ILE A 44 3.18 10.72 -0.38
N THR A 45 1.88 10.44 -0.41
CA THR A 45 1.26 9.35 0.35
C THR A 45 1.30 8.03 -0.43
N GLY A 46 1.13 8.08 -1.75
CA GLY A 46 1.08 6.91 -2.62
C GLY A 46 2.41 6.18 -2.74
N VAL A 47 3.55 6.90 -2.68
CA VAL A 47 4.89 6.30 -2.65
C VAL A 47 5.07 5.40 -1.41
N PHE A 48 4.43 5.73 -0.30
CA PHE A 48 4.42 4.90 0.90
C PHE A 48 3.31 3.83 0.90
N GLY A 49 2.48 3.76 -0.13
CA GLY A 49 1.39 2.80 -0.21
C GLY A 49 0.21 3.12 0.72
N ALA A 50 -0.01 4.39 1.06
CA ALA A 50 -1.04 4.78 2.02
C ALA A 50 -2.46 4.37 1.61
N GLY A 51 -2.73 4.24 0.30
CA GLY A 51 -3.98 3.69 -0.21
C GLY A 51 -4.23 2.26 0.27
N PHE A 52 -3.19 1.40 0.26
CA PHE A 52 -3.27 0.03 0.74
C PHE A 52 -3.41 -0.04 2.28
N GLY A 53 -2.73 0.85 3.01
CA GLY A 53 -2.90 0.97 4.45
C GLY A 53 -4.32 1.36 4.84
N ASN A 54 -4.96 2.26 4.08
CA ASN A 54 -6.33 2.70 4.31
C ASN A 54 -7.36 1.56 4.18
N ILE A 55 -7.15 0.64 3.24
CA ILE A 55 -8.02 -0.54 3.06
C ILE A 55 -7.63 -1.73 3.96
N GLY A 56 -6.67 -1.56 4.86
CA GLY A 56 -6.25 -2.61 5.80
C GLY A 56 -5.29 -3.66 5.20
N ARG A 57 -4.76 -3.46 3.99
CA ARG A 57 -3.76 -4.34 3.37
C ARG A 57 -2.36 -4.00 3.88
N TRP A 58 -2.13 -4.30 5.14
CA TRP A 58 -0.88 -4.02 5.84
C TRP A 58 0.32 -4.79 5.29
N ASP A 59 0.08 -5.95 4.64
CA ASP A 59 1.05 -6.75 3.90
C ASP A 59 1.67 -5.95 2.74
N ILE A 60 0.84 -5.36 1.90
CA ILE A 60 1.28 -4.55 0.76
C ILE A 60 1.87 -3.23 1.25
N PHE A 61 1.19 -2.55 2.19
CA PHE A 61 1.69 -1.32 2.81
C PHE A 61 3.08 -1.52 3.43
N GLY A 62 3.29 -2.60 4.20
CA GLY A 62 4.58 -2.95 4.79
C GLY A 62 5.66 -3.21 3.74
N THR A 63 5.30 -3.82 2.62
CA THR A 63 6.21 -4.02 1.49
C THR A 63 6.67 -2.69 0.88
N TYR A 64 5.75 -1.74 0.66
CA TYR A 64 6.10 -0.38 0.21
C TYR A 64 7.07 0.29 1.17
N MET A 65 6.77 0.26 2.46
CA MET A 65 7.63 0.85 3.50
C MET A 65 9.01 0.19 3.52
N ALA A 66 9.08 -1.14 3.46
CA ALA A 66 10.35 -1.88 3.43
C ALA A 66 11.20 -1.51 2.21
N ILE A 67 10.58 -1.39 1.04
CA ILE A 67 11.29 -1.00 -0.18
C ILE A 67 11.78 0.46 -0.06
N VAL A 68 10.93 1.41 0.31
CA VAL A 68 11.30 2.82 0.39
C VAL A 68 12.41 3.05 1.41
N PHE A 69 12.25 2.55 2.64
CA PHE A 69 13.25 2.74 3.69
C PHE A 69 14.48 1.88 3.49
N GLY A 70 14.31 0.63 3.04
CA GLY A 70 15.43 -0.29 2.76
C GLY A 70 16.35 0.27 1.68
N GLY A 71 15.79 0.79 0.61
CA GLY A 71 16.59 1.42 -0.44
C GLY A 71 17.26 2.71 -0.01
N CYS A 72 16.59 3.53 0.78
CA CYS A 72 17.19 4.72 1.37
C CYS A 72 18.39 4.35 2.25
N LEU A 73 18.25 3.35 3.12
CA LEU A 73 19.33 2.83 3.95
C LEU A 73 20.48 2.27 3.11
N MET A 74 20.19 1.49 2.06
CA MET A 74 21.21 0.95 1.18
C MET A 74 22.02 2.06 0.48
N ILE A 75 21.34 3.09 -0.02
CA ILE A 75 22.01 4.24 -0.66
C ILE A 75 22.87 4.99 0.35
N CYS A 76 22.37 5.23 1.57
CA CYS A 76 23.13 5.87 2.63
C CYS A 76 24.34 5.03 3.06
N CYS A 77 24.16 3.73 3.28
CA CYS A 77 25.24 2.83 3.68
C CYS A 77 26.32 2.72 2.58
N CYS A 78 25.92 2.58 1.31
CA CYS A 78 26.85 2.57 0.20
C CYS A 78 27.59 3.90 0.08
N GLY A 79 26.92 5.03 0.25
CA GLY A 79 27.55 6.35 0.25
C GLY A 79 28.59 6.52 1.36
N ILE A 80 28.27 6.06 2.58
CA ILE A 80 29.19 6.10 3.72
C ILE A 80 30.37 5.15 3.50
N CYS A 81 30.11 3.89 3.08
CA CYS A 81 31.17 2.91 2.81
C CYS A 81 32.09 3.38 1.69
N CYS A 82 31.55 3.93 0.59
CA CYS A 82 32.37 4.48 -0.48
C CYS A 82 33.25 5.63 -0.01
N ASN A 83 32.74 6.53 0.86
CA ASN A 83 33.55 7.62 1.44
C ASN A 83 34.62 7.09 2.40
N CYS A 84 34.37 6.02 3.16
CA CYS A 84 35.34 5.41 4.04
C CYS A 84 36.46 4.65 3.30
N CYS A 85 36.12 4.06 2.15
CA CYS A 85 37.08 3.29 1.33
C CYS A 85 37.93 4.15 0.40
N ASN A 86 37.49 5.39 0.07
CA ASN A 86 38.20 6.30 -0.84
C ASN A 86 39.23 7.19 -0.11
N LYS A 87 40.06 6.61 0.77
CA LYS A 87 41.22 7.32 1.35
C LYS A 87 42.49 7.23 0.51
N GLU A 88 42.47 6.59 -0.63
CA GLU A 88 43.62 6.53 -1.55
C GLU A 88 43.19 6.84 -3.00
N GLU A 89 43.80 7.89 -3.50
CA GLU A 89 44.06 8.41 -4.84
C GLU A 89 43.39 7.75 -6.07
N ASP A 90 42.84 8.60 -6.92
CA ASP A 90 42.69 8.47 -8.37
C ASP A 90 41.60 7.60 -9.00
N LYS A 91 40.44 7.37 -8.35
CA LYS A 91 39.29 6.77 -9.04
C LYS A 91 37.98 7.60 -8.93
N GLU A 92 38.09 8.90 -9.06
CA GLU A 92 36.93 9.82 -8.93
C GLU A 92 35.80 9.59 -9.98
N GLY A 93 36.14 9.02 -11.14
CA GLY A 93 35.16 8.87 -12.24
C GLY A 93 34.18 7.69 -12.07
N ALA A 94 34.67 6.52 -11.70
CA ALA A 94 33.87 5.29 -11.70
C ALA A 94 32.89 5.22 -10.51
N THR A 95 33.30 5.71 -9.34
CA THR A 95 32.49 5.65 -8.11
C THR A 95 31.35 6.66 -8.15
N LYS A 96 31.57 7.86 -8.69
CA LYS A 96 30.52 8.86 -8.91
C LYS A 96 29.47 8.41 -9.95
N GLN A 97 29.89 7.63 -10.94
CA GLN A 97 29.00 7.13 -11.98
C GLN A 97 28.14 5.94 -11.48
N GLY A 98 28.72 5.07 -10.67
CA GLY A 98 27.99 3.96 -10.04
C GLY A 98 26.92 4.43 -9.05
N ALA A 99 27.22 5.44 -8.21
CA ALA A 99 26.26 6.02 -7.27
C ALA A 99 25.10 6.74 -7.99
N LYS A 100 25.39 7.44 -9.10
CA LYS A 100 24.35 8.06 -9.93
C LYS A 100 23.46 7.04 -10.60
N CYS A 101 24.01 5.92 -11.09
CA CYS A 101 23.23 4.86 -11.70
C CYS A 101 22.32 4.14 -10.70
N GLY A 102 22.82 3.85 -9.51
CA GLY A 102 22.02 3.23 -8.43
C GLY A 102 20.85 4.10 -7.97
N SER A 103 21.05 5.40 -7.82
CA SER A 103 19.98 6.33 -7.45
C SER A 103 18.93 6.49 -8.55
N CYS A 104 19.31 6.46 -9.82
CA CYS A 104 18.38 6.47 -10.95
C CYS A 104 17.50 5.21 -10.97
N LEU A 105 18.09 4.03 -10.86
CA LEU A 105 17.34 2.76 -10.85
C LEU A 105 16.36 2.71 -9.67
N TRP A 106 16.79 3.16 -8.51
CA TRP A 106 15.93 3.25 -7.33
C TRP A 106 14.74 4.20 -7.54
N SER A 107 14.95 5.37 -8.11
CA SER A 107 13.88 6.31 -8.42
C SER A 107 12.86 5.72 -9.38
N TRP A 108 13.29 5.00 -10.40
CA TRP A 108 12.40 4.31 -11.34
C TRP A 108 11.59 3.20 -10.67
N THR A 109 12.20 2.47 -9.72
CA THR A 109 11.49 1.45 -8.94
C THR A 109 10.36 2.06 -8.11
N ILE A 110 10.61 3.18 -7.42
CA ILE A 110 9.60 3.89 -6.63
C ILE A 110 8.46 4.40 -7.52
N VAL A 111 8.78 5.02 -8.65
CA VAL A 111 7.77 5.51 -9.60
C VAL A 111 6.95 4.34 -10.17
N GLY A 112 7.60 3.25 -10.53
CA GLY A 112 6.93 2.04 -11.02
C GLY A 112 5.97 1.44 -9.99
N MET A 113 6.40 1.33 -8.75
CA MET A 113 5.54 0.88 -7.64
C MET A 113 4.35 1.81 -7.42
N TRP A 114 4.57 3.11 -7.43
CA TRP A 114 3.50 4.09 -7.26
C TRP A 114 2.45 3.96 -8.37
N ILE A 115 2.87 3.90 -9.64
CA ILE A 115 1.97 3.70 -10.79
C ILE A 115 1.24 2.36 -10.67
N TRP A 116 1.96 1.28 -10.34
CA TRP A 116 1.34 -0.03 -10.13
C TRP A 116 0.27 0.02 -9.05
N GLY A 117 0.53 0.68 -7.93
CA GLY A 117 -0.45 0.85 -6.86
C GLY A 117 -1.71 1.60 -7.29
N ILE A 118 -1.56 2.67 -8.10
CA ILE A 118 -2.69 3.40 -8.67
C ILE A 118 -3.53 2.47 -9.56
N VAL A 119 -2.89 1.75 -10.48
CA VAL A 119 -3.57 0.86 -11.43
C VAL A 119 -4.30 -0.25 -10.70
N THR A 120 -3.66 -0.88 -9.70
CA THR A 120 -4.24 -2.00 -8.95
C THR A 120 -5.47 -1.57 -8.14
N ILE A 121 -5.41 -0.39 -7.51
CA ILE A 121 -6.57 0.16 -6.79
C ILE A 121 -7.65 0.63 -7.78
N ALA A 122 -7.28 1.26 -8.90
CA ALA A 122 -8.23 1.73 -9.90
C ALA A 122 -9.02 0.58 -10.53
N ASN A 123 -8.36 -0.55 -10.79
CA ASN A 123 -9.00 -1.75 -11.33
C ASN A 123 -9.81 -2.54 -10.28
N LYS A 124 -9.77 -2.11 -9.00
CA LYS A 124 -10.43 -2.81 -7.89
C LYS A 124 -9.98 -4.27 -7.72
N GLU A 125 -8.73 -4.57 -8.10
CA GLU A 125 -8.14 -5.91 -8.01
C GLU A 125 -7.74 -6.28 -6.57
N VAL A 126 -7.71 -5.29 -5.66
CA VAL A 126 -7.34 -5.49 -4.25
C VAL A 126 -8.58 -5.75 -3.43
N GLU A 127 -8.59 -6.88 -2.75
CA GLU A 127 -9.60 -7.20 -1.75
C GLU A 127 -9.17 -6.67 -0.38
N ALA A 128 -10.12 -6.13 0.38
CA ALA A 128 -9.90 -5.64 1.73
C ALA A 128 -10.16 -6.75 2.77
N PRO A 129 -9.31 -6.89 3.80
CA PRO A 129 -9.57 -7.86 4.87
C PRO A 129 -10.76 -7.42 5.72
N TRP A 130 -11.62 -8.36 6.04
CA TRP A 130 -12.81 -8.19 6.87
C TRP A 130 -12.90 -9.33 7.89
N THR A 131 -13.37 -9.02 9.08
CA THR A 131 -13.64 -10.05 10.10
C THR A 131 -15.15 -10.27 10.19
N ASN A 132 -15.60 -11.48 9.86
CA ASN A 132 -17.01 -11.83 9.94
C ASN A 132 -17.47 -11.99 11.39
N TYR A 133 -18.77 -12.18 11.59
CA TYR A 133 -19.35 -12.32 12.93
C TYR A 133 -18.87 -13.58 13.70
N LYS A 134 -18.29 -14.57 12.99
CA LYS A 134 -17.67 -15.77 13.57
C LYS A 134 -16.22 -15.55 13.98
N GLY A 135 -15.65 -14.37 13.70
CA GLY A 135 -14.24 -14.07 13.95
C GLY A 135 -13.29 -14.58 12.87
N GLU A 136 -13.80 -15.01 11.71
CA GLU A 136 -13.00 -15.47 10.59
C GLU A 136 -12.60 -14.28 9.71
N ASN A 137 -11.36 -14.25 9.25
CA ASN A 137 -10.89 -13.24 8.31
C ASN A 137 -11.30 -13.65 6.88
N ILE A 138 -12.12 -12.83 6.28
CA ILE A 138 -12.54 -12.96 4.88
C ILE A 138 -12.03 -11.78 4.06
N MET A 139 -11.95 -11.96 2.75
CA MET A 139 -11.57 -10.89 1.83
C MET A 139 -12.81 -10.33 1.14
N CYS A 140 -12.95 -9.03 1.19
CA CYS A 140 -14.09 -8.32 0.61
C CYS A 140 -13.65 -7.49 -0.60
N PRO A 141 -14.42 -7.51 -1.71
CA PRO A 141 -14.12 -6.70 -2.87
C PRO A 141 -14.22 -5.21 -2.57
N MET A 142 -13.48 -4.39 -3.29
CA MET A 142 -13.63 -2.94 -3.22
C MET A 142 -14.85 -2.50 -4.03
N VAL A 143 -15.68 -1.67 -3.43
CA VAL A 143 -16.86 -1.08 -4.09
C VAL A 143 -16.64 0.42 -4.28
N GLY A 144 -16.97 0.90 -5.44
CA GLY A 144 -16.99 2.31 -5.75
C GLY A 144 -18.03 2.57 -6.83
N ASN A 145 -18.79 3.62 -6.65
CA ASN A 145 -19.61 4.21 -7.70
C ASN A 145 -18.71 4.98 -8.67
#